data_2f86b9432956ef761d768ffcc11c6621
#
_entry.id   2f86b9432956ef761d768ffcc11c6621
#
_cell.length_a   1.000
_cell.length_b   1.000
_cell.length_c   1.000
_cell.angle_alpha   90.00
_cell.angle_beta   90.00
_cell.angle_gamma   90.00
#
_symmetry.space_group_name_H-M   'P 1'
#
loop_
_entity.id
_entity.type
_entity.pdbx_description
1 polymer ?
#
loop_
_entity_poly.entity_id
_entity_poly.type
_entity_poly.pdbx_seq_one_letter_code
_entity_poly.pdbx_strand_id
1 'polypeptide(L)'
;FEEVDIQTEKAPDNKMDVNIRVKEKNTGMFMIGAGYSAVDQAVIMAQVVQQNFLGYGQVLSLKASLGSKTNNYELSFTEPWLFDLPLWCKADIWKYKKEYDSYTLDTKGGGLTLGYPIWDRISGYIGYKLSIDNIQDGERTTSAVTLSLGYDSTNDSMFPSKGIKAGAFVQHAGMPLGGNSKFTKYGGNVAGYYSLYKEIVFGAKARIGYLQNNDESDDKIPIFERYVLGGINSLRGLRYVGPVNNSTSDVIGGTTMLTFSLELVFPLIKNAGMKGVVFYDAGNTWNGGYYLNDLRQTCGAGVRWYSPIGPLRLEYGYVLDRRGLNDDAIGRWEFTIGMFM
;
A
#
# COMPACT_ATOMS: atom_id res chain seq x y z
N PHE A 1 8.89 -3.16 26.42
CA PHE A 1 8.82 -3.12 27.90
C PHE A 1 8.23 -1.78 28.33
N GLU A 2 7.52 -1.76 29.49
CA GLU A 2 7.00 -0.53 30.10
C GLU A 2 8.12 0.20 30.85
N GLU A 3 8.99 -0.56 31.50
CA GLU A 3 10.13 -0.06 32.27
C GLU A 3 11.31 -1.01 32.13
N VAL A 4 12.49 -0.46 32.01
CA VAL A 4 13.77 -1.19 31.98
C VAL A 4 14.68 -0.55 33.00
N ASP A 5 15.02 -1.28 34.06
CA ASP A 5 15.97 -0.87 35.09
C ASP A 5 17.26 -1.68 34.92
N ILE A 6 18.36 -0.97 34.73
CA ILE A 6 19.69 -1.58 34.55
C ILE A 6 20.56 -1.20 35.73
N GLN A 7 20.85 -2.15 36.60
CA GLN A 7 21.71 -2.00 37.76
C GLN A 7 23.06 -2.69 37.53
N THR A 8 24.13 -1.98 37.80
CA THR A 8 25.50 -2.52 37.67
C THR A 8 26.12 -2.67 39.03
N GLU A 9 26.64 -3.84 39.35
CA GLU A 9 27.36 -4.11 40.59
C GLU A 9 28.79 -4.60 40.26
N LYS A 10 29.79 -4.18 41.08
CA LYS A 10 31.14 -4.65 40.91
C LYS A 10 31.26 -6.10 41.38
N ALA A 11 31.72 -6.97 40.49
CA ALA A 11 32.04 -8.36 40.77
C ALA A 11 33.59 -8.53 41.02
N PRO A 12 34.01 -9.61 41.68
CA PRO A 12 35.43 -9.95 41.79
C PRO A 12 36.13 -10.03 40.43
N ASP A 13 37.46 -9.94 40.39
CA ASP A 13 38.30 -10.06 39.19
C ASP A 13 38.06 -9.00 38.10
N ASN A 14 37.87 -7.74 38.49
CA ASN A 14 37.59 -6.64 37.53
C ASN A 14 36.38 -6.87 36.59
N LYS A 15 35.43 -7.68 37.02
CA LYS A 15 34.18 -7.91 36.32
C LYS A 15 33.08 -7.00 36.85
N MET A 16 32.01 -6.89 36.09
CA MET A 16 30.82 -6.14 36.45
C MET A 16 29.60 -7.04 36.20
N ASP A 17 28.76 -7.19 37.21
CA ASP A 17 27.47 -7.84 37.07
C ASP A 17 26.42 -6.79 36.61
N VAL A 18 25.72 -7.13 35.59
CA VAL A 18 24.66 -6.28 35.02
C VAL A 18 23.31 -6.95 35.27
N ASN A 19 22.52 -6.38 36.20
CA ASN A 19 21.18 -6.85 36.49
C ASN A 19 20.18 -6.02 35.69
N ILE A 20 19.49 -6.68 34.78
CA ILE A 20 18.45 -6.04 33.94
C ILE A 20 17.08 -6.51 34.44
N ARG A 21 16.31 -5.59 35.00
CA ARG A 21 14.90 -5.81 35.38
C ARG A 21 14.01 -5.18 34.35
N VAL A 22 13.09 -5.96 33.82
CA VAL A 22 12.12 -5.48 32.81
C VAL A 22 10.70 -5.66 33.33
N LYS A 23 9.87 -4.65 33.08
CA LYS A 23 8.43 -4.74 33.28
C LYS A 23 7.79 -4.86 31.91
N GLU A 24 7.07 -5.95 31.67
CA GLU A 24 6.42 -6.21 30.40
C GLU A 24 5.27 -5.21 30.17
N LYS A 25 5.16 -4.72 28.94
CA LYS A 25 4.04 -3.93 28.46
C LYS A 25 3.05 -4.83 27.73
N ASN A 26 1.75 -4.50 27.79
CA ASN A 26 0.76 -5.16 26.98
C ASN A 26 1.13 -5.03 25.49
N THR A 27 1.31 -6.18 24.81
CA THR A 27 1.74 -6.29 23.42
C THR A 27 0.57 -6.38 22.44
N GLY A 28 -0.68 -6.44 22.96
CA GLY A 28 -1.90 -6.40 22.17
C GLY A 28 -2.29 -4.96 21.81
N MET A 29 -2.60 -4.73 20.55
CA MET A 29 -3.11 -3.44 20.06
C MET A 29 -4.43 -3.66 19.33
N PHE A 30 -5.40 -2.79 19.59
CA PHE A 30 -6.65 -2.71 18.85
C PHE A 30 -6.74 -1.35 18.18
N MET A 31 -7.02 -1.37 16.88
CA MET A 31 -7.12 -0.17 16.06
C MET A 31 -8.45 -0.15 15.32
N ILE A 32 -9.09 1.01 15.29
CA ILE A 32 -10.29 1.25 14.46
C ILE A 32 -9.97 2.44 13.55
N GLY A 33 -10.44 2.36 12.33
CA GLY A 33 -10.34 3.44 11.37
C GLY A 33 -11.60 3.53 10.52
N ALA A 34 -11.78 4.67 9.89
CA ALA A 34 -12.84 4.89 8.91
C ALA A 34 -12.30 5.74 7.75
N GLY A 35 -12.92 5.66 6.59
CA GLY A 35 -12.52 6.47 5.46
C GLY A 35 -13.62 6.63 4.43
N TYR A 36 -13.43 7.59 3.55
CA TYR A 36 -14.23 7.80 2.36
C TYR A 36 -13.33 8.17 1.19
N SER A 37 -13.45 7.46 0.10
CA SER A 37 -12.76 7.82 -1.14
C SER A 37 -13.73 7.79 -2.32
N ALA A 38 -13.35 8.44 -3.41
CA ALA A 38 -14.12 8.40 -4.64
C ALA A 38 -14.26 6.98 -5.20
N VAL A 39 -13.29 6.10 -4.90
CA VAL A 39 -13.23 4.71 -5.39
C VAL A 39 -13.96 3.75 -4.46
N ASP A 40 -13.59 3.73 -3.19
CA ASP A 40 -14.06 2.71 -2.23
C ASP A 40 -15.31 3.14 -1.46
N GLN A 41 -15.72 4.41 -1.59
CA GLN A 41 -16.79 5.04 -0.84
C GLN A 41 -16.53 4.97 0.67
N ALA A 42 -17.55 4.79 1.50
CA ALA A 42 -17.37 4.69 2.95
C ALA A 42 -16.81 3.31 3.33
N VAL A 43 -15.78 3.30 4.16
CA VAL A 43 -15.12 2.09 4.69
C VAL A 43 -14.87 2.26 6.18
N ILE A 44 -15.13 1.23 6.96
CA ILE A 44 -14.75 1.11 8.36
C ILE A 44 -13.75 -0.05 8.46
N MET A 45 -12.69 0.13 9.22
CA MET A 45 -11.68 -0.89 9.48
C MET A 45 -11.54 -1.16 10.97
N ALA A 46 -11.28 -2.41 11.30
CA ALA A 46 -10.82 -2.85 12.61
C ALA A 46 -9.60 -3.74 12.44
N GLN A 47 -8.62 -3.58 13.31
CA GLN A 47 -7.44 -4.43 13.32
C GLN A 47 -7.05 -4.76 14.76
N VAL A 48 -6.78 -6.05 15.01
CA VAL A 48 -6.18 -6.54 16.24
C VAL A 48 -4.78 -7.04 15.91
N VAL A 49 -3.79 -6.55 16.63
CA VAL A 49 -2.40 -6.98 16.47
C VAL A 49 -1.88 -7.44 17.82
N GLN A 50 -1.40 -8.65 17.90
CA GLN A 50 -0.66 -9.18 19.01
C GLN A 50 0.81 -9.23 18.63
N GLN A 51 1.58 -8.30 19.15
CA GLN A 51 3.05 -8.33 19.06
C GLN A 51 3.61 -9.26 20.12
N ASN A 52 4.77 -9.84 19.88
CA ASN A 52 5.39 -10.82 20.78
C ASN A 52 4.44 -11.99 21.12
N PHE A 53 3.78 -12.55 20.09
CA PHE A 53 2.84 -13.66 20.23
C PHE A 53 3.56 -14.85 20.89
N LEU A 54 2.96 -15.38 21.94
CA LEU A 54 3.52 -16.46 22.79
C LEU A 54 4.94 -16.17 23.37
N GLY A 55 5.42 -14.92 23.37
CA GLY A 55 6.72 -14.57 23.90
C GLY A 55 7.90 -14.73 22.93
N TYR A 56 7.67 -15.12 21.68
CA TYR A 56 8.70 -15.43 20.68
C TYR A 56 9.02 -14.27 19.72
N GLY A 57 8.53 -13.05 19.98
CA GLY A 57 8.73 -11.91 19.08
C GLY A 57 7.88 -11.93 17.81
N GLN A 58 7.07 -12.97 17.63
CA GLN A 58 6.18 -13.15 16.49
C GLN A 58 5.01 -12.16 16.53
N VAL A 59 4.44 -11.85 15.37
CA VAL A 59 3.29 -10.96 15.27
C VAL A 59 2.11 -11.68 14.63
N LEU A 60 0.99 -11.70 15.34
CA LEU A 60 -0.30 -12.16 14.82
C LEU A 60 -1.20 -10.95 14.58
N SER A 61 -1.75 -10.81 13.38
CA SER A 61 -2.65 -9.70 13.04
C SER A 61 -3.91 -10.20 12.36
N LEU A 62 -5.05 -9.71 12.84
CA LEU A 62 -6.35 -9.87 12.21
C LEU A 62 -6.87 -8.50 11.79
N LYS A 63 -7.14 -8.31 10.50
CA LYS A 63 -7.67 -7.09 9.92
C LYS A 63 -9.00 -7.37 9.24
N ALA A 64 -9.99 -6.51 9.49
CA ALA A 64 -11.26 -6.49 8.80
C ALA A 64 -11.54 -5.08 8.29
N SER A 65 -11.93 -4.95 7.02
CA SER A 65 -12.39 -3.70 6.43
C SER A 65 -13.75 -3.94 5.80
N LEU A 66 -14.74 -3.16 6.18
CA LEU A 66 -16.12 -3.26 5.73
C LEU A 66 -16.55 -1.94 5.13
N GLY A 67 -16.95 -1.96 3.89
CA GLY A 67 -17.37 -0.76 3.18
C GLY A 67 -18.48 -0.99 2.17
N SER A 68 -18.95 0.10 1.60
CA SER A 68 -20.05 0.07 0.61
C SER A 68 -19.66 -0.69 -0.66
N LYS A 69 -18.41 -0.61 -1.07
CA LYS A 69 -17.87 -1.22 -2.30
C LYS A 69 -16.80 -2.28 -2.04
N THR A 70 -16.24 -2.33 -0.84
CA THR A 70 -15.08 -3.17 -0.55
C THR A 70 -15.23 -3.84 0.81
N ASN A 71 -15.10 -5.16 0.85
CA ASN A 71 -14.98 -5.95 2.08
C ASN A 71 -13.68 -6.73 2.04
N ASN A 72 -12.84 -6.61 3.07
CA ASN A 72 -11.57 -7.31 3.17
C ASN A 72 -11.38 -7.90 4.56
N TYR A 73 -10.97 -9.16 4.62
CA TYR A 73 -10.59 -9.87 5.83
C TYR A 73 -9.21 -10.46 5.60
N GLU A 74 -8.29 -10.22 6.50
CA GLU A 74 -6.93 -10.72 6.44
C GLU A 74 -6.48 -11.22 7.80
N LEU A 75 -5.96 -12.43 7.86
CA LEU A 75 -5.23 -12.99 9.00
C LEU A 75 -3.79 -13.18 8.56
N SER A 76 -2.85 -12.61 9.29
CA SER A 76 -1.42 -12.74 9.01
C SER A 76 -0.64 -13.11 10.27
N PHE A 77 0.36 -13.96 10.06
CA PHE A 77 1.36 -14.34 11.03
C PHE A 77 2.74 -13.97 10.50
N THR A 78 3.54 -13.30 11.32
CA THR A 78 4.87 -12.86 10.94
C THR A 78 5.90 -13.35 11.96
N GLU A 79 6.91 -14.05 11.47
CA GLU A 79 8.12 -14.44 12.17
C GLU A 79 9.26 -13.52 11.72
N PRO A 80 9.76 -12.61 12.56
CA PRO A 80 10.82 -11.66 12.16
C PRO A 80 12.21 -12.28 12.10
N TRP A 81 12.46 -13.42 12.77
CA TRP A 81 13.76 -14.05 12.90
C TRP A 81 13.68 -15.57 12.67
N LEU A 82 13.24 -15.95 11.48
CA LEU A 82 13.06 -17.36 11.13
C LEU A 82 14.40 -18.10 11.23
N PHE A 83 14.46 -19.17 12.05
CA PHE A 83 15.68 -19.95 12.35
C PHE A 83 16.80 -19.13 12.99
N ASP A 84 16.47 -18.14 13.81
CA ASP A 84 17.43 -17.20 14.44
C ASP A 84 18.31 -16.43 13.43
N LEU A 85 17.84 -16.35 12.19
CA LEU A 85 18.46 -15.54 11.13
C LEU A 85 17.65 -14.25 10.95
N PRO A 86 18.22 -13.18 10.39
CA PRO A 86 17.48 -11.97 10.02
C PRO A 86 16.59 -12.23 8.77
N LEU A 87 15.96 -13.38 8.76
CA LEU A 87 15.04 -13.83 7.72
C LEU A 87 13.61 -13.63 8.20
N TRP A 88 12.98 -12.61 7.69
CA TRP A 88 11.58 -12.30 7.97
C TRP A 88 10.66 -13.21 7.14
N CYS A 89 9.66 -13.81 7.79
CA CYS A 89 8.69 -14.67 7.15
C CYS A 89 7.28 -14.20 7.50
N LYS A 90 6.43 -13.97 6.50
CA LYS A 90 5.00 -13.68 6.68
C LYS A 90 4.18 -14.74 5.96
N ALA A 91 3.25 -15.36 6.68
CA ALA A 91 2.17 -16.16 6.14
C ALA A 91 0.84 -15.41 6.30
N ASP A 92 0.03 -15.36 5.25
CA ASP A 92 -1.26 -14.67 5.29
C ASP A 92 -2.34 -15.43 4.51
N ILE A 93 -3.57 -15.28 4.99
CA ILE A 93 -4.79 -15.71 4.30
C ILE A 93 -5.76 -14.54 4.27
N TRP A 94 -6.48 -14.42 3.16
CA TRP A 94 -7.42 -13.32 2.98
C TRP A 94 -8.69 -13.75 2.24
N LYS A 95 -9.73 -12.97 2.48
CA LYS A 95 -10.93 -12.92 1.64
C LYS A 95 -11.24 -11.46 1.34
N TYR A 96 -11.35 -11.13 0.06
CA TYR A 96 -11.54 -9.78 -0.43
C TYR A 96 -12.67 -9.74 -1.43
N LYS A 97 -13.63 -8.84 -1.24
CA LYS A 97 -14.67 -8.56 -2.23
C LYS A 97 -14.66 -7.09 -2.57
N LYS A 98 -14.67 -6.75 -3.85
CA LYS A 98 -14.74 -5.38 -4.33
C LYS A 98 -15.70 -5.27 -5.52
N GLU A 99 -16.57 -4.28 -5.45
CA GLU A 99 -17.49 -3.92 -6.51
C GLU A 99 -16.90 -2.75 -7.31
N TYR A 100 -16.52 -3.04 -8.54
CA TYR A 100 -16.19 -2.05 -9.55
C TYR A 100 -17.46 -1.73 -10.36
N ASP A 101 -17.47 -0.65 -11.13
CA ASP A 101 -18.62 -0.31 -11.97
C ASP A 101 -18.83 -1.33 -13.09
N SER A 102 -17.76 -1.97 -13.57
CA SER A 102 -17.77 -2.95 -14.66
C SER A 102 -17.89 -4.41 -14.21
N TYR A 103 -17.50 -4.74 -12.98
CA TYR A 103 -17.54 -6.12 -12.46
C TYR A 103 -17.44 -6.14 -10.93
N THR A 104 -17.79 -7.30 -10.35
CA THR A 104 -17.50 -7.59 -8.93
C THR A 104 -16.41 -8.64 -8.86
N LEU A 105 -15.38 -8.36 -8.06
CA LEU A 105 -14.31 -9.31 -7.73
C LEU A 105 -14.55 -9.88 -6.34
N ASP A 106 -14.65 -11.20 -6.22
CA ASP A 106 -14.63 -11.95 -4.95
C ASP A 106 -13.42 -12.88 -4.98
N THR A 107 -12.40 -12.58 -4.19
CA THR A 107 -11.16 -13.35 -4.14
C THR A 107 -10.88 -13.89 -2.74
N LYS A 108 -10.38 -15.10 -2.69
CA LYS A 108 -9.86 -15.74 -1.48
C LYS A 108 -8.51 -16.36 -1.78
N GLY A 109 -7.60 -16.29 -0.84
CA GLY A 109 -6.26 -16.79 -1.10
C GLY A 109 -5.39 -16.86 0.14
N GLY A 110 -4.15 -17.26 -0.09
CA GLY A 110 -3.09 -17.28 0.89
C GLY A 110 -1.75 -16.97 0.25
N GLY A 111 -0.84 -16.51 1.08
CA GLY A 111 0.50 -16.13 0.68
C GLY A 111 1.55 -16.52 1.70
N LEU A 112 2.78 -16.67 1.21
CA LEU A 112 3.98 -16.82 2.01
C LEU A 112 5.04 -15.89 1.45
N THR A 113 5.61 -15.02 2.27
CA THR A 113 6.65 -14.09 1.87
C THR A 113 7.85 -14.23 2.78
N LEU A 114 9.02 -14.36 2.20
CA LEU A 114 10.32 -14.30 2.86
C LEU A 114 11.01 -13.01 2.53
N GLY A 115 11.60 -12.35 3.52
CA GLY A 115 12.33 -11.10 3.35
C GLY A 115 13.69 -11.17 4.05
N TYR A 116 14.72 -10.64 3.39
CA TYR A 116 16.07 -10.62 3.92
C TYR A 116 16.71 -9.24 3.73
N PRO A 117 17.32 -8.64 4.77
CA PRO A 117 18.10 -7.41 4.64
C PRO A 117 19.42 -7.71 3.92
N ILE A 118 19.54 -7.28 2.66
CA ILE A 118 20.75 -7.50 1.85
C ILE A 118 21.85 -6.53 2.27
N TRP A 119 21.49 -5.26 2.54
CA TRP A 119 22.33 -4.20 3.09
C TRP A 119 21.50 -3.32 4.04
N ASP A 120 22.13 -2.42 4.75
CA ASP A 120 21.51 -1.56 5.78
C ASP A 120 20.17 -0.93 5.36
N ARG A 121 20.01 -0.63 4.07
CA ARG A 121 18.84 0.08 3.52
C ARG A 121 18.16 -0.67 2.39
N ILE A 122 18.65 -1.85 2.04
CA ILE A 122 18.14 -2.65 0.93
C ILE A 122 17.67 -4.00 1.46
N SER A 123 16.42 -4.30 1.20
CA SER A 123 15.81 -5.60 1.51
C SER A 123 15.31 -6.27 0.24
N GLY A 124 15.54 -7.58 0.17
CA GLY A 124 15.00 -8.42 -0.89
C GLY A 124 13.86 -9.29 -0.35
N TYR A 125 12.87 -9.55 -1.20
CA TYR A 125 11.73 -10.38 -0.84
C TYR A 125 11.42 -11.37 -1.94
N ILE A 126 11.02 -12.57 -1.53
CA ILE A 126 10.40 -13.57 -2.39
C ILE A 126 9.05 -13.95 -1.80
N GLY A 127 7.98 -13.83 -2.58
CA GLY A 127 6.63 -14.15 -2.18
C GLY A 127 6.01 -15.20 -3.10
N TYR A 128 5.20 -16.08 -2.54
CA TYR A 128 4.29 -16.94 -3.28
C TYR A 128 2.85 -16.61 -2.90
N LYS A 129 1.97 -16.51 -3.90
CA LYS A 129 0.54 -16.24 -3.75
C LYS A 129 -0.25 -17.32 -4.49
N LEU A 130 -1.28 -17.85 -3.82
CA LEU A 130 -2.32 -18.66 -4.43
C LEU A 130 -3.67 -18.03 -4.13
N SER A 131 -4.43 -17.67 -5.17
CA SER A 131 -5.78 -17.12 -5.02
C SER A 131 -6.77 -17.75 -5.98
N ILE A 132 -8.02 -17.75 -5.56
CA ILE A 132 -9.18 -18.06 -6.37
C ILE A 132 -9.97 -16.77 -6.52
N ASP A 133 -10.08 -16.30 -7.75
CA ASP A 133 -10.62 -14.99 -8.13
C ASP A 133 -11.92 -15.22 -8.93
N ASN A 134 -13.06 -14.92 -8.31
CA ASN A 134 -14.38 -15.04 -8.93
C ASN A 134 -14.81 -13.68 -9.47
N ILE A 135 -15.13 -13.65 -10.76
CA ILE A 135 -15.76 -12.52 -11.46
C ILE A 135 -16.98 -13.04 -12.22
N GLN A 136 -17.82 -12.14 -12.71
CA GLN A 136 -19.04 -12.52 -13.46
C GLN A 136 -18.75 -13.44 -14.67
N ASP A 137 -17.54 -13.33 -15.26
CA ASP A 137 -17.12 -14.13 -16.41
C ASP A 137 -16.52 -15.51 -16.03
N GLY A 138 -16.54 -15.86 -14.75
CA GLY A 138 -16.07 -17.15 -14.25
C GLY A 138 -15.03 -17.07 -13.15
N GLU A 139 -14.51 -18.24 -12.76
CA GLU A 139 -13.49 -18.40 -11.73
C GLU A 139 -12.09 -18.50 -12.38
N ARG A 140 -11.14 -17.76 -11.79
CA ARG A 140 -9.73 -17.87 -12.16
C ARG A 140 -8.87 -18.20 -10.94
N THR A 141 -7.94 -19.11 -11.13
CA THR A 141 -6.93 -19.45 -10.13
C THR A 141 -5.63 -18.78 -10.50
N THR A 142 -5.13 -17.93 -9.61
CA THR A 142 -3.85 -17.24 -9.77
C THR A 142 -2.83 -17.87 -8.83
N SER A 143 -1.81 -18.52 -9.41
CA SER A 143 -0.63 -19.03 -8.70
C SER A 143 0.58 -18.24 -9.18
N ALA A 144 1.19 -17.45 -8.28
CA ALA A 144 2.20 -16.47 -8.66
C ALA A 144 3.38 -16.42 -7.67
N VAL A 145 4.59 -16.23 -8.23
CA VAL A 145 5.79 -15.88 -7.47
C VAL A 145 6.13 -14.42 -7.73
N THR A 146 6.50 -13.71 -6.67
CA THR A 146 6.93 -12.31 -6.74
C THR A 146 8.35 -12.20 -6.18
N LEU A 147 9.24 -11.60 -6.95
CA LEU A 147 10.55 -11.14 -6.48
C LEU A 147 10.52 -9.62 -6.34
N SER A 148 10.98 -9.09 -5.23
CA SER A 148 11.02 -7.63 -5.04
C SER A 148 12.24 -7.18 -4.27
N LEU A 149 12.65 -5.94 -4.56
CA LEU A 149 13.71 -5.20 -3.87
C LEU A 149 13.12 -3.90 -3.33
N GLY A 150 13.47 -3.58 -2.10
CA GLY A 150 13.11 -2.32 -1.44
C GLY A 150 14.35 -1.58 -0.96
N TYR A 151 14.35 -0.27 -1.12
CA TYR A 151 15.32 0.65 -0.55
C TYR A 151 14.60 1.68 0.30
N ASP A 152 15.06 1.89 1.53
CA ASP A 152 14.50 2.89 2.44
C ASP A 152 15.62 3.62 3.18
N SER A 153 15.74 4.92 2.94
CA SER A 153 16.63 5.84 3.65
C SER A 153 15.88 6.96 4.35
N THR A 154 14.57 6.81 4.48
CA THR A 154 13.74 7.83 5.13
C THR A 154 14.03 7.93 6.62
N ASN A 155 13.91 9.13 7.16
CA ASN A 155 14.12 9.39 8.58
C ASN A 155 12.94 8.97 9.47
N ASP A 156 11.79 8.72 8.89
CA ASP A 156 10.57 8.29 9.56
C ASP A 156 9.75 7.44 8.58
N SER A 157 9.25 6.30 9.03
CA SER A 157 8.50 5.37 8.17
C SER A 157 7.10 5.84 7.83
N MET A 158 6.48 6.62 8.72
CA MET A 158 5.10 7.09 8.59
C MET A 158 5.02 8.52 8.03
N PHE A 159 5.91 9.41 8.49
CA PHE A 159 5.90 10.84 8.15
C PHE A 159 7.26 11.35 7.70
N PRO A 160 7.80 10.77 6.62
CA PRO A 160 9.14 11.10 6.19
C PRO A 160 9.26 12.57 5.81
N SER A 161 10.32 13.21 6.31
CA SER A 161 10.69 14.58 5.95
C SER A 161 11.99 14.66 5.16
N LYS A 162 12.76 13.58 5.14
CA LYS A 162 14.02 13.45 4.40
C LYS A 162 14.22 12.00 3.96
N GLY A 163 14.96 11.83 2.87
CA GLY A 163 15.37 10.52 2.37
C GLY A 163 14.55 10.05 1.17
N ILE A 164 14.85 8.85 0.74
CA ILE A 164 14.26 8.22 -0.44
C ILE A 164 13.76 6.84 -0.04
N LYS A 165 12.57 6.50 -0.52
CA LYS A 165 12.01 5.16 -0.50
C LYS A 165 11.76 4.71 -1.92
N ALA A 166 12.28 3.55 -2.31
CA ALA A 166 12.11 3.00 -3.65
C ALA A 166 11.84 1.51 -3.58
N GLY A 167 11.14 1.00 -4.58
CA GLY A 167 10.86 -0.42 -4.71
C GLY A 167 10.71 -0.83 -6.16
N ALA A 168 11.06 -2.07 -6.46
CA ALA A 168 10.82 -2.70 -7.74
C ALA A 168 10.42 -4.15 -7.53
N PHE A 169 9.54 -4.67 -8.39
CA PHE A 169 9.13 -6.05 -8.33
C PHE A 169 8.87 -6.65 -9.70
N VAL A 170 9.00 -7.97 -9.76
CA VAL A 170 8.54 -8.82 -10.86
C VAL A 170 7.67 -9.91 -10.24
N GLN A 171 6.45 -10.06 -10.77
CA GLN A 171 5.52 -11.12 -10.40
C GLN A 171 5.22 -11.95 -11.64
N HIS A 172 5.40 -13.27 -11.53
CA HIS A 172 5.08 -14.21 -12.58
C HIS A 172 3.98 -15.15 -12.13
N ALA A 173 2.92 -15.28 -12.94
CA ALA A 173 1.79 -16.17 -12.72
C ALA A 173 1.62 -17.13 -13.88
N GLY A 174 1.21 -18.36 -13.58
CA GLY A 174 0.99 -19.42 -14.57
C GLY A 174 2.12 -20.44 -14.62
N MET A 175 2.40 -21.01 -15.79
CA MET A 175 3.43 -22.06 -15.93
C MET A 175 4.83 -21.60 -15.49
N PRO A 176 5.58 -22.37 -14.70
CA PRO A 176 5.28 -23.74 -14.25
C PRO A 176 4.50 -23.82 -12.93
N LEU A 177 4.04 -22.70 -12.34
CA LEU A 177 3.42 -22.64 -11.01
C LEU A 177 1.97 -23.16 -10.98
N GLY A 178 1.36 -23.39 -12.15
CA GLY A 178 -0.04 -23.77 -12.27
C GLY A 178 -0.99 -22.58 -12.23
N GLY A 179 -2.30 -22.87 -12.08
CA GLY A 179 -3.36 -21.87 -12.21
C GLY A 179 -3.72 -21.59 -13.67
N ASN A 180 -4.79 -20.82 -13.88
CA ASN A 180 -5.26 -20.44 -15.21
C ASN A 180 -5.08 -18.95 -15.53
N SER A 181 -4.58 -18.16 -14.58
CA SER A 181 -4.08 -16.80 -14.83
C SER A 181 -2.63 -16.85 -15.29
N LYS A 182 -2.33 -16.32 -16.48
CA LYS A 182 -0.98 -16.38 -17.07
C LYS A 182 -0.52 -14.98 -17.44
N PHE A 183 0.30 -14.36 -16.60
CA PHE A 183 0.85 -13.03 -16.83
C PHE A 183 2.21 -12.82 -16.15
N THR A 184 2.94 -11.80 -16.59
CA THR A 184 4.08 -11.27 -15.86
C THR A 184 3.87 -9.78 -15.61
N LYS A 185 3.96 -9.36 -14.37
CA LYS A 185 3.76 -8.00 -13.92
C LYS A 185 5.05 -7.41 -13.40
N TYR A 186 5.43 -6.27 -13.94
CA TYR A 186 6.61 -5.51 -13.52
C TYR A 186 6.14 -4.21 -12.88
N GLY A 187 6.76 -3.81 -11.79
CA GLY A 187 6.41 -2.56 -11.15
C GLY A 187 7.60 -1.91 -10.48
N GLY A 188 7.55 -0.59 -10.43
CA GLY A 188 8.53 0.23 -9.72
C GLY A 188 7.88 1.45 -9.11
N ASN A 189 8.42 1.87 -7.97
CA ASN A 189 8.01 3.10 -7.31
C ASN A 189 9.21 3.79 -6.69
N VAL A 190 9.15 5.12 -6.63
CA VAL A 190 10.11 5.94 -5.91
C VAL A 190 9.37 7.08 -5.22
N ALA A 191 9.79 7.40 -4.00
CA ALA A 191 9.33 8.57 -3.26
C ALA A 191 10.56 9.24 -2.63
N GLY A 192 10.71 10.54 -2.86
CA GLY A 192 11.78 11.34 -2.28
C GLY A 192 11.19 12.45 -1.43
N TYR A 193 11.84 12.76 -0.30
CA TYR A 193 11.41 13.78 0.65
C TYR A 193 12.57 14.70 0.97
N TYR A 194 12.29 15.99 0.99
CA TYR A 194 13.28 17.02 1.28
C TYR A 194 12.69 18.14 2.14
N SER A 195 13.30 18.39 3.29
CA SER A 195 12.92 19.53 4.13
C SER A 195 13.48 20.82 3.53
N LEU A 196 12.60 21.67 2.99
CA LEU A 196 12.97 22.94 2.37
C LEU A 196 13.37 23.99 3.42
N TYR A 197 12.50 24.21 4.38
CA TYR A 197 12.71 25.19 5.45
C TYR A 197 11.91 24.80 6.68
N LYS A 198 12.58 24.72 7.86
CA LYS A 198 11.96 24.29 9.13
C LYS A 198 11.19 22.98 8.94
N GLU A 199 9.86 23.02 9.02
CA GLU A 199 8.95 21.87 8.92
C GLU A 199 8.23 21.79 7.57
N ILE A 200 8.65 22.61 6.59
CA ILE A 200 8.10 22.53 5.23
C ILE A 200 8.83 21.42 4.48
N VAL A 201 8.08 20.41 4.05
CA VAL A 201 8.59 19.23 3.37
C VAL A 201 8.07 19.18 1.94
N PHE A 202 8.99 19.11 0.99
CA PHE A 202 8.68 18.76 -0.38
C PHE A 202 8.77 17.26 -0.56
N GLY A 203 7.73 16.66 -1.14
CA GLY A 203 7.67 15.25 -1.50
C GLY A 203 7.44 15.07 -2.99
N ALA A 204 8.18 14.17 -3.61
CA ALA A 204 7.96 13.76 -5.00
C ALA A 204 7.85 12.24 -5.05
N LYS A 205 6.81 11.74 -5.75
CA LYS A 205 6.55 10.31 -5.88
C LYS A 205 6.32 9.97 -7.35
N ALA A 206 6.81 8.82 -7.78
CA ALA A 206 6.51 8.27 -9.09
C ALA A 206 6.26 6.76 -8.98
N ARG A 207 5.37 6.24 -9.82
CA ARG A 207 5.11 4.79 -9.97
C ARG A 207 5.00 4.45 -11.44
N ILE A 208 5.56 3.31 -11.80
CA ILE A 208 5.48 2.72 -13.14
C ILE A 208 5.05 1.27 -13.02
N GLY A 209 4.27 0.80 -13.97
CA GLY A 209 3.84 -0.59 -14.03
C GLY A 209 3.65 -1.06 -15.46
N TYR A 210 4.01 -2.33 -15.71
CA TYR A 210 3.83 -3.03 -16.97
C TYR A 210 3.29 -4.43 -16.71
N LEU A 211 2.26 -4.82 -17.42
CA LEU A 211 1.60 -6.10 -17.33
C LEU A 211 1.63 -6.78 -18.71
N GLN A 212 2.33 -7.89 -18.78
CA GLN A 212 2.51 -8.70 -19.98
C GLN A 212 1.58 -9.91 -19.92
N ASN A 213 0.86 -10.17 -21.02
CA ASN A 213 0.13 -11.41 -21.21
C ASN A 213 1.11 -12.53 -21.56
N ASN A 214 1.00 -13.67 -20.88
CA ASN A 214 1.80 -14.88 -21.15
C ASN A 214 0.93 -16.03 -21.69
N ASP A 215 -0.34 -15.77 -22.00
CA ASP A 215 -1.25 -16.75 -22.58
C ASP A 215 -1.36 -16.53 -24.08
N GLU A 216 -0.72 -17.39 -24.86
CA GLU A 216 -0.79 -17.36 -26.34
C GLU A 216 -2.17 -17.78 -26.87
N SER A 217 -2.95 -18.52 -26.07
CA SER A 217 -4.26 -19.03 -26.44
C SER A 217 -5.43 -18.11 -26.08
N ASP A 218 -5.21 -17.17 -25.17
CA ASP A 218 -6.20 -16.20 -24.67
C ASP A 218 -5.57 -14.81 -24.55
N ASP A 219 -5.91 -13.89 -25.45
CA ASP A 219 -5.45 -12.50 -25.41
C ASP A 219 -5.98 -11.71 -24.19
N LYS A 220 -6.67 -12.37 -23.25
CA LYS A 220 -7.32 -11.71 -22.13
C LYS A 220 -6.52 -11.80 -20.85
N ILE A 221 -5.76 -10.76 -20.56
CA ILE A 221 -5.26 -10.52 -19.21
C ILE A 221 -6.46 -10.41 -18.25
N PRO A 222 -6.43 -11.09 -17.07
CA PRO A 222 -7.49 -10.94 -16.08
C PRO A 222 -7.77 -9.47 -15.76
N ILE A 223 -9.02 -9.03 -15.86
CA ILE A 223 -9.40 -7.62 -15.69
C ILE A 223 -8.98 -7.08 -14.31
N PHE A 224 -9.03 -7.92 -13.29
CA PHE A 224 -8.66 -7.53 -11.92
C PHE A 224 -7.13 -7.36 -11.71
N GLU A 225 -6.29 -7.80 -12.65
CA GLU A 225 -4.85 -7.56 -12.62
C GLU A 225 -4.45 -6.31 -13.41
N ARG A 226 -5.36 -5.73 -14.19
CA ARG A 226 -5.10 -4.50 -14.95
C ARG A 226 -4.95 -3.30 -14.04
N TYR A 227 -4.21 -2.32 -14.48
CA TYR A 227 -4.00 -1.07 -13.75
C TYR A 227 -5.19 -0.13 -13.93
N VAL A 228 -5.77 0.30 -12.81
CA VAL A 228 -6.77 1.37 -12.74
C VAL A 228 -6.27 2.39 -11.73
N LEU A 229 -6.32 3.67 -12.07
CA LEU A 229 -5.95 4.77 -11.19
C LEU A 229 -7.17 5.52 -10.71
N GLY A 230 -6.99 6.38 -9.71
CA GLY A 230 -8.01 7.23 -9.08
C GLY A 230 -8.04 7.09 -7.57
N GLY A 231 -8.70 8.03 -6.91
CA GLY A 231 -8.83 8.09 -5.46
C GLY A 231 -7.59 8.61 -4.73
N ILE A 232 -7.68 8.63 -3.41
CA ILE A 232 -6.76 9.31 -2.49
C ILE A 232 -5.30 8.83 -2.58
N ASN A 233 -5.06 7.62 -3.08
CA ASN A 233 -3.74 6.99 -3.13
C ASN A 233 -3.07 7.03 -4.52
N SER A 234 -3.73 7.65 -5.52
CA SER A 234 -3.14 7.76 -6.86
C SER A 234 -3.39 9.11 -7.52
N LEU A 235 -4.55 9.35 -8.12
CA LEU A 235 -4.95 10.61 -8.75
C LEU A 235 -6.14 11.19 -7.97
N ARG A 236 -5.85 12.03 -6.99
CA ARG A 236 -6.86 12.62 -6.10
C ARG A 236 -7.84 13.49 -6.90
N GLY A 237 -9.13 13.35 -6.60
CA GLY A 237 -10.19 14.06 -7.32
C GLY A 237 -10.78 13.31 -8.53
N LEU A 238 -10.11 12.25 -9.01
CA LEU A 238 -10.61 11.35 -10.04
C LEU A 238 -11.03 10.01 -9.42
N ARG A 239 -12.12 9.41 -9.94
CA ARG A 239 -12.63 8.13 -9.42
C ARG A 239 -11.91 6.94 -10.07
N TYR A 240 -12.07 6.79 -11.38
CA TYR A 240 -11.42 5.75 -12.17
C TYR A 240 -10.76 6.35 -13.39
N VAL A 241 -9.54 5.96 -13.65
CA VAL A 241 -8.74 6.39 -14.81
C VAL A 241 -8.12 5.17 -15.47
N GLY A 242 -8.33 5.06 -16.78
CA GLY A 242 -7.80 3.99 -17.60
C GLY A 242 -8.61 3.78 -18.86
N PRO A 243 -8.21 2.81 -19.70
CA PRO A 243 -8.98 2.37 -20.85
C PRO A 243 -10.39 1.94 -20.48
N VAL A 244 -11.34 2.27 -21.33
CA VAL A 244 -12.76 1.97 -21.15
C VAL A 244 -13.22 0.85 -22.06
N ASN A 245 -14.28 0.17 -21.66
CA ASN A 245 -15.03 -0.71 -22.52
C ASN A 245 -15.88 0.14 -23.51
N ASN A 246 -15.71 -0.06 -24.80
CA ASN A 246 -16.41 0.72 -25.83
C ASN A 246 -17.94 0.57 -25.79
N SER A 247 -18.45 -0.54 -25.23
CA SER A 247 -19.90 -0.83 -25.20
C SER A 247 -20.57 -0.24 -23.97
N THR A 248 -19.89 -0.21 -22.80
CA THR A 248 -20.47 0.23 -21.52
C THR A 248 -19.88 1.54 -21.02
N SER A 249 -18.78 2.01 -21.62
CA SER A 249 -17.98 3.16 -21.16
C SER A 249 -17.39 2.99 -19.75
N ASP A 250 -17.42 1.79 -19.18
CA ASP A 250 -16.81 1.49 -17.88
C ASP A 250 -15.29 1.36 -18.01
N VAL A 251 -14.55 1.82 -17.00
CA VAL A 251 -13.09 1.67 -16.95
C VAL A 251 -12.73 0.22 -16.68
N ILE A 252 -12.00 -0.39 -17.60
CA ILE A 252 -11.51 -1.77 -17.52
C ILE A 252 -10.03 -1.88 -17.15
N GLY A 253 -9.34 -0.73 -17.09
CA GLY A 253 -7.92 -0.66 -16.76
C GLY A 253 -6.99 -1.00 -17.91
N GLY A 254 -5.72 -0.62 -17.75
CA GLY A 254 -4.65 -0.76 -18.73
C GLY A 254 -3.61 -1.80 -18.36
N THR A 255 -2.75 -2.12 -19.34
CA THR A 255 -1.60 -2.99 -19.14
C THR A 255 -0.34 -2.22 -18.75
N THR A 256 -0.34 -0.91 -18.94
CA THR A 256 0.74 -0.01 -18.51
C THR A 256 0.19 1.07 -17.58
N MET A 257 1.02 1.54 -16.65
CA MET A 257 0.67 2.56 -15.68
C MET A 257 1.85 3.49 -15.44
N LEU A 258 1.58 4.80 -15.38
CA LEU A 258 2.55 5.79 -14.94
C LEU A 258 1.85 6.83 -14.07
N THR A 259 2.42 7.14 -12.90
CA THR A 259 1.91 8.20 -12.02
C THR A 259 3.04 9.03 -11.46
N PHE A 260 2.76 10.32 -11.29
CA PHE A 260 3.60 11.29 -10.59
C PHE A 260 2.77 12.03 -9.55
N SER A 261 3.36 12.33 -8.41
CA SER A 261 2.74 13.17 -7.38
C SER A 261 3.80 14.09 -6.78
N LEU A 262 3.51 15.36 -6.74
CA LEU A 262 4.30 16.38 -6.06
C LEU A 262 3.48 16.92 -4.90
N GLU A 263 4.09 17.01 -3.73
CA GLU A 263 3.43 17.49 -2.52
C GLU A 263 4.30 18.53 -1.81
N LEU A 264 3.69 19.57 -1.32
CA LEU A 264 4.29 20.48 -0.36
C LEU A 264 3.47 20.39 0.95
N VAL A 265 4.10 19.88 1.99
CA VAL A 265 3.51 19.71 3.31
C VAL A 265 4.09 20.77 4.25
N PHE A 266 3.24 21.49 4.97
CA PHE A 266 3.65 22.57 5.87
C PHE A 266 2.82 22.56 7.17
N PRO A 267 3.37 23.04 8.29
CA PRO A 267 2.65 23.08 9.55
C PRO A 267 1.53 24.11 9.50
N LEU A 268 0.32 23.73 9.94
CA LEU A 268 -0.79 24.65 10.19
C LEU A 268 -0.89 24.98 11.67
N ILE A 269 -1.05 23.96 12.53
CA ILE A 269 -1.12 24.10 13.98
C ILE A 269 -0.13 23.11 14.59
N LYS A 270 1.08 23.59 14.93
CA LYS A 270 2.18 22.73 15.40
C LYS A 270 1.83 21.92 16.64
N ASN A 271 1.29 22.60 17.65
CA ASN A 271 0.96 21.98 18.94
C ASN A 271 -0.13 20.91 18.83
N ALA A 272 -0.96 20.98 17.78
CA ALA A 272 -2.01 20.00 17.52
C ALA A 272 -1.58 18.93 16.49
N GLY A 273 -0.38 18.99 15.92
CA GLY A 273 0.08 18.07 14.88
C GLY A 273 -0.67 18.23 13.55
N MET A 274 -1.29 19.38 13.29
CA MET A 274 -1.98 19.65 12.03
C MET A 274 -1.04 20.17 10.97
N LYS A 275 -1.09 19.59 9.78
CA LYS A 275 -0.31 19.98 8.59
C LYS A 275 -1.24 20.28 7.43
N GLY A 276 -0.92 21.32 6.67
CA GLY A 276 -1.49 21.58 5.37
C GLY A 276 -0.72 20.82 4.29
N VAL A 277 -1.39 20.47 3.22
CA VAL A 277 -0.78 19.92 2.03
C VAL A 277 -1.35 20.62 0.80
N VAL A 278 -0.48 20.96 -0.15
CA VAL A 278 -0.86 21.25 -1.52
C VAL A 278 -0.19 20.21 -2.41
N PHE A 279 -0.87 19.80 -3.46
CA PHE A 279 -0.39 18.73 -4.30
C PHE A 279 -0.73 18.94 -5.78
N TYR A 280 0.05 18.27 -6.61
CA TYR A 280 -0.20 18.05 -8.02
C TYR A 280 0.02 16.58 -8.34
N ASP A 281 -0.99 15.94 -8.92
CA ASP A 281 -0.92 14.55 -9.35
C ASP A 281 -1.08 14.48 -10.86
N ALA A 282 -0.27 13.64 -11.52
CA ALA A 282 -0.37 13.34 -12.93
C ALA A 282 -0.20 11.84 -13.17
N GLY A 283 -0.98 11.26 -14.06
CA GLY A 283 -0.85 9.84 -14.38
C GLY A 283 -1.93 9.33 -15.30
N ASN A 284 -1.69 8.16 -15.85
CA ASN A 284 -2.68 7.44 -16.64
C ASN A 284 -2.33 5.95 -16.74
N THR A 285 -3.27 5.16 -17.28
CA THR A 285 -3.04 3.77 -17.68
C THR A 285 -3.44 3.59 -19.13
N TRP A 286 -2.72 2.73 -19.84
CA TRP A 286 -2.93 2.49 -21.27
C TRP A 286 -2.85 0.99 -21.58
N ASN A 287 -3.31 0.61 -22.76
CA ASN A 287 -3.04 -0.70 -23.33
C ASN A 287 -1.82 -0.59 -24.26
N GLY A 288 -0.68 -1.17 -23.82
CA GLY A 288 0.56 -1.18 -24.60
C GLY A 288 1.57 -0.12 -24.16
N GLY A 289 1.67 1.01 -24.82
CA GLY A 289 2.74 2.00 -24.61
C GLY A 289 2.54 2.92 -23.41
N TYR A 290 3.48 3.86 -23.25
CA TYR A 290 3.41 4.98 -22.30
C TYR A 290 3.30 6.29 -23.09
N TYR A 291 2.25 7.09 -22.86
CA TYR A 291 1.96 8.31 -23.58
C TYR A 291 1.97 9.52 -22.66
N LEU A 292 3.12 10.20 -22.53
CA LEU A 292 3.30 11.31 -21.60
C LEU A 292 2.41 12.53 -21.92
N ASN A 293 1.98 12.67 -23.15
CA ASN A 293 1.04 13.72 -23.59
C ASN A 293 -0.42 13.40 -23.24
N ASP A 294 -0.70 12.20 -22.73
CA ASP A 294 -2.04 11.74 -22.38
C ASP A 294 -2.21 11.53 -20.85
N LEU A 295 -1.41 12.18 -20.05
CA LEU A 295 -1.55 12.13 -18.60
C LEU A 295 -2.79 12.88 -18.14
N ARG A 296 -3.59 12.26 -17.26
CA ARG A 296 -4.64 12.93 -16.47
C ARG A 296 -3.95 13.76 -15.39
N GLN A 297 -4.47 14.95 -15.14
CA GLN A 297 -3.84 15.92 -14.25
C GLN A 297 -4.84 16.45 -13.24
N THR A 298 -4.41 16.47 -11.98
CA THR A 298 -5.18 17.06 -10.89
C THR A 298 -4.27 17.89 -9.99
N CYS A 299 -4.84 18.88 -9.33
CA CYS A 299 -4.17 19.61 -8.26
C CYS A 299 -5.13 19.77 -7.09
N GLY A 300 -4.59 20.08 -5.93
CA GLY A 300 -5.48 20.22 -4.79
C GLY A 300 -4.77 20.65 -3.52
N ALA A 301 -5.57 20.73 -2.48
CA ALA A 301 -5.09 21.06 -1.14
C ALA A 301 -5.87 20.26 -0.10
N GLY A 302 -5.31 20.18 1.09
CA GLY A 302 -5.96 19.48 2.18
C GLY A 302 -5.29 19.69 3.52
N VAL A 303 -5.81 18.96 4.49
CA VAL A 303 -5.32 18.94 5.87
C VAL A 303 -5.01 17.51 6.26
N ARG A 304 -3.86 17.33 6.89
CA ARG A 304 -3.42 16.10 7.55
C ARG A 304 -3.27 16.41 9.04
N TRP A 305 -3.94 15.62 9.85
CA TRP A 305 -3.90 15.81 11.28
C TRP A 305 -3.45 14.51 11.97
N TYR A 306 -2.39 14.62 12.76
CA TYR A 306 -1.89 13.53 13.59
C TYR A 306 -2.60 13.56 14.94
N SER A 307 -3.85 13.08 14.94
CA SER A 307 -4.71 13.09 16.10
C SER A 307 -4.41 11.94 17.06
N PRO A 308 -4.83 12.02 18.33
CA PRO A 308 -4.70 10.90 19.28
C PRO A 308 -5.44 9.62 18.88
N ILE A 309 -6.44 9.73 18.00
CA ILE A 309 -7.21 8.60 17.46
C ILE A 309 -6.63 8.05 16.15
N GLY A 310 -5.48 8.56 15.72
CA GLY A 310 -4.80 8.18 14.50
C GLY A 310 -4.71 9.32 13.48
N PRO A 311 -3.99 9.09 12.38
CA PRO A 311 -3.84 10.07 11.32
C PRO A 311 -5.16 10.30 10.57
N LEU A 312 -5.46 11.56 10.34
CA LEU A 312 -6.60 12.05 9.58
C LEU A 312 -6.11 12.74 8.31
N ARG A 313 -6.76 12.47 7.19
CA ARG A 313 -6.53 13.17 5.92
C ARG A 313 -7.88 13.64 5.37
N LEU A 314 -7.96 14.92 5.04
CA LEU A 314 -9.06 15.50 4.28
C LEU A 314 -8.45 16.32 3.15
N GLU A 315 -8.60 15.88 1.93
CA GLU A 315 -7.96 16.47 0.76
C GLU A 315 -9.01 16.67 -0.35
N TYR A 316 -8.95 17.79 -1.04
CA TYR A 316 -9.78 18.06 -2.21
C TYR A 316 -8.91 18.08 -3.45
N GLY A 317 -9.22 17.21 -4.42
CA GLY A 317 -8.59 17.18 -5.73
C GLY A 317 -9.45 17.85 -6.78
N TYR A 318 -8.90 18.82 -7.47
CA TYR A 318 -9.49 19.53 -8.61
C TYR A 318 -8.93 18.96 -9.91
N VAL A 319 -9.80 18.65 -10.88
CA VAL A 319 -9.43 18.06 -12.18
C VAL A 319 -9.06 19.17 -13.15
N LEU A 320 -7.81 19.17 -13.62
CA LEU A 320 -7.28 20.17 -14.53
C LEU A 320 -7.64 19.89 -16.01
N ASP A 321 -7.71 18.60 -16.37
CA ASP A 321 -7.90 18.14 -17.75
C ASP A 321 -9.23 17.39 -17.93
N ARG A 322 -10.34 18.04 -17.73
CA ARG A 322 -11.67 17.45 -17.92
C ARG A 322 -11.86 17.00 -19.37
N ARG A 323 -12.29 15.75 -19.57
CA ARG A 323 -12.38 15.12 -20.90
C ARG A 323 -13.81 14.76 -21.30
N GLY A 324 -14.82 15.17 -20.52
CA GLY A 324 -16.22 14.87 -20.81
C GLY A 324 -16.57 13.37 -20.69
N LEU A 325 -15.79 12.61 -19.91
CA LEU A 325 -16.05 11.20 -19.59
C LEU A 325 -17.22 11.11 -18.59
N ASN A 326 -17.89 9.96 -18.53
CA ASN A 326 -19.11 9.76 -17.73
C ASN A 326 -18.99 10.10 -16.23
N ASP A 327 -17.80 10.27 -15.70
CA ASP A 327 -17.55 10.62 -14.29
C ASP A 327 -16.58 11.81 -14.15
N ASP A 328 -16.67 12.79 -15.04
CA ASP A 328 -15.74 13.92 -15.11
C ASP A 328 -16.20 15.08 -14.20
N ALA A 329 -16.24 14.80 -12.89
CA ALA A 329 -16.51 15.82 -11.89
C ALA A 329 -15.42 16.92 -11.89
N ILE A 330 -15.79 18.14 -11.48
CA ILE A 330 -14.83 19.25 -11.33
C ILE A 330 -13.72 18.90 -10.34
N GLY A 331 -14.05 18.09 -9.33
CA GLY A 331 -13.14 17.62 -8.30
C GLY A 331 -13.91 16.87 -7.23
N ARG A 332 -13.18 16.25 -6.29
CA ARG A 332 -13.76 15.41 -5.24
C ARG A 332 -13.03 15.60 -3.92
N TRP A 333 -13.79 15.44 -2.85
CA TRP A 333 -13.25 15.30 -1.51
C TRP A 333 -12.85 13.84 -1.27
N GLU A 334 -11.68 13.68 -0.65
CA GLU A 334 -11.13 12.41 -0.19
C GLU A 334 -10.84 12.51 1.30
N PHE A 335 -11.23 11.50 2.06
CA PHE A 335 -11.13 11.51 3.52
C PHE A 335 -10.69 10.16 4.05
N THR A 336 -9.75 10.13 5.00
CA THR A 336 -9.37 8.92 5.73
C THR A 336 -9.12 9.22 7.21
N ILE A 337 -9.48 8.26 8.06
CA ILE A 337 -9.19 8.22 9.50
C ILE A 337 -8.47 6.90 9.81
N GLY A 338 -7.41 6.96 10.61
CA GLY A 338 -6.68 5.78 11.04
C GLY A 338 -5.53 5.40 10.09
N MET A 339 -5.01 4.16 10.20
CA MET A 339 -3.82 3.70 9.48
C MET A 339 -4.09 3.35 8.01
N PHE A 340 -4.57 4.29 7.24
CA PHE A 340 -4.83 4.14 5.80
C PHE A 340 -3.72 4.73 4.91
N MET A 341 -2.49 4.73 5.41
CA MET A 341 -1.35 5.27 4.64
C MET A 341 -0.52 4.17 4.03
#